data_95e43380642704c5c2116e6c399d55ed
#
_entry.id   95e43380642704c5c2116e6c399d55ed
#
_cell.length_a   1.000
_cell.length_b   1.000
_cell.length_c   1.000
_cell.angle_alpha   90.00
_cell.angle_beta   90.00
_cell.angle_gamma   90.00
#
_symmetry.space_group_name_H-M   'P 1'
#
loop_
_entity.id
_entity.type
_entity.pdbx_description
1 polymer ?
#
loop_
_entity_poly.entity_id
_entity_poly.type
_entity_poly.pdbx_seq_one_letter_code
_entity_poly.pdbx_strand_id
1 'polypeptide(L)'
;MLGPGGAWAGVEPAPGAFVVNIGDLMARWTNDRWRSTLHRVVDPADPAVAAGRRQSMPYFQNANWSAEISCLPTCLEPGEKPRYAPVLAGPHLMAKFRRSVTF
;
A
#
# COMPACT_ATOMS: atom_id res chain seq x y z
N MET A 1 -6.48 8.78 3.13
CA MET A 1 -6.44 7.82 2.02
C MET A 1 -7.14 8.35 0.79
N LEU A 2 -6.65 8.04 -0.39
CA LEU A 2 -7.31 8.43 -1.65
C LEU A 2 -8.39 7.41 -2.00
N GLY A 3 -9.65 7.83 -2.02
CA GLY A 3 -10.77 6.98 -2.39
C GLY A 3 -10.88 6.73 -3.90
N PRO A 4 -11.70 5.75 -4.33
CA PRO A 4 -11.86 5.39 -5.74
C PRO A 4 -12.41 6.52 -6.62
N GLY A 5 -13.09 7.50 -6.03
CA GLY A 5 -13.57 8.72 -6.71
C GLY A 5 -12.56 9.87 -6.78
N GLY A 6 -11.30 9.64 -6.37
CA GLY A 6 -10.27 10.67 -6.36
C GLY A 6 -10.33 11.64 -5.17
N ALA A 7 -11.24 11.46 -4.24
CA ALA A 7 -11.35 12.28 -3.03
C ALA A 7 -10.47 11.71 -1.90
N TRP A 8 -9.83 12.58 -1.15
CA TRP A 8 -9.09 12.22 0.06
C TRP A 8 -10.05 12.06 1.24
N ALA A 9 -9.93 10.92 1.94
CA ALA A 9 -10.68 10.64 3.16
C ALA A 9 -9.72 10.44 4.33
N GLY A 10 -10.10 10.95 5.50
CA GLY A 10 -9.40 10.67 6.74
C GLY A 10 -9.59 9.21 7.17
N VAL A 11 -8.65 8.71 7.94
CA VAL A 11 -8.76 7.41 8.60
C VAL A 11 -8.80 7.67 10.10
N GLU A 12 -9.97 7.46 10.68
CA GLU A 12 -10.15 7.65 12.12
C GLU A 12 -9.57 6.45 12.90
N PRO A 13 -8.77 6.69 13.93
CA PRO A 13 -8.26 5.61 14.75
C PRO A 13 -9.41 4.99 15.57
N ALA A 14 -9.43 3.66 15.65
CA ALA A 14 -10.33 2.92 16.51
C ALA A 14 -9.54 2.29 17.66
N PRO A 15 -9.98 2.42 18.92
CA PRO A 15 -9.30 1.81 20.06
C PRO A 15 -9.13 0.30 19.89
N GLY A 16 -7.92 -0.21 20.13
CA GLY A 16 -7.61 -1.63 20.02
C GLY A 16 -7.55 -2.19 18.60
N ALA A 17 -7.56 -1.33 17.58
CA ALA A 17 -7.53 -1.73 16.19
C ALA A 17 -6.23 -1.31 15.49
N PHE A 18 -5.90 -1.99 14.40
CA PHE A 18 -4.85 -1.62 13.47
C PHE A 18 -5.46 -1.07 12.18
N VAL A 19 -4.77 -0.12 11.56
CA VAL A 19 -5.05 0.27 10.17
C VAL A 19 -4.16 -0.60 9.28
N VAL A 20 -4.79 -1.38 8.40
CA VAL A 20 -4.06 -2.26 7.47
C VAL A 20 -4.12 -1.66 6.07
N ASN A 21 -2.96 -1.39 5.50
CA ASN A 21 -2.82 -0.93 4.11
C ASN A 21 -2.31 -2.07 3.24
N ILE A 22 -2.98 -2.31 2.13
CA ILE A 22 -2.54 -3.26 1.11
C ILE A 22 -1.34 -2.65 0.36
N GLY A 23 -0.26 -3.40 0.30
CA GLY A 23 0.95 -2.99 -0.39
C GLY A 23 0.93 -3.32 -1.88
N ASP A 24 1.90 -2.75 -2.61
CA ASP A 24 2.03 -2.91 -4.06
C ASP A 24 2.23 -4.37 -4.51
N LEU A 25 3.02 -5.14 -3.78
CA LEU A 25 3.22 -6.56 -4.12
C LEU A 25 1.94 -7.37 -3.98
N MET A 26 1.11 -7.08 -2.97
CA MET A 26 -0.18 -7.75 -2.79
C MET A 26 -1.16 -7.38 -3.91
N ALA A 27 -1.15 -6.14 -4.36
CA ALA A 27 -1.95 -5.71 -5.51
C ALA A 27 -1.54 -6.45 -6.79
N ARG A 28 -0.23 -6.59 -7.04
CA ARG A 28 0.30 -7.39 -8.16
C ARG A 28 -0.09 -8.86 -8.06
N TRP A 29 0.07 -9.43 -6.89
CA TRP A 29 -0.22 -10.84 -6.63
C TRP A 29 -1.68 -11.20 -6.89
N THR A 30 -2.59 -10.29 -6.53
CA THR A 30 -4.03 -10.47 -6.68
C THR A 30 -4.60 -9.88 -7.97
N ASN A 31 -3.77 -9.46 -8.90
CA ASN A 31 -4.18 -8.82 -10.17
C ASN A 31 -5.11 -7.62 -9.95
N ASP A 32 -4.78 -6.77 -8.97
CA ASP A 32 -5.54 -5.60 -8.52
C ASP A 32 -6.93 -5.89 -7.92
N ARG A 33 -7.21 -7.14 -7.55
CA ARG A 33 -8.41 -7.43 -6.74
C ARG A 33 -8.30 -6.77 -5.37
N TRP A 34 -7.10 -6.76 -4.80
CA TRP A 34 -6.74 -5.96 -3.64
C TRP A 34 -5.89 -4.80 -4.07
N ARG A 35 -6.37 -3.60 -3.85
CA ARG A 35 -5.73 -2.39 -4.34
C ARG A 35 -4.77 -1.81 -3.33
N SER A 36 -3.59 -1.39 -3.80
CA SER A 36 -2.69 -0.56 -3.02
C SER A 36 -3.17 0.89 -3.09
N THR A 37 -3.79 1.35 -2.01
CA THR A 37 -4.39 2.69 -1.95
C THR A 37 -3.34 3.73 -1.60
N LEU A 38 -3.28 4.82 -2.36
CA LEU A 38 -2.45 5.97 -2.02
C LEU A 38 -2.88 6.56 -0.67
N HIS A 39 -1.91 6.80 0.19
CA HIS A 39 -2.12 7.39 1.49
C HIS A 39 -0.98 8.35 1.83
N ARG A 40 -1.27 9.31 2.66
CA ARG A 40 -0.29 10.29 3.16
C ARG A 40 -0.66 10.72 4.56
N VAL A 41 0.32 11.23 5.28
CA VAL A 41 0.12 11.93 6.54
C VAL A 41 -0.01 13.42 6.23
N VAL A 42 -0.97 14.07 6.86
CA VAL A 42 -1.18 15.51 6.78
C VAL A 42 -1.29 16.08 8.19
N ASP A 43 -0.92 17.33 8.33
CA ASP A 43 -1.14 18.03 9.58
C ASP A 43 -2.64 18.26 9.78
N PRO A 44 -3.15 18.10 11.02
CA PRO A 44 -4.54 18.41 11.33
C PRO A 44 -4.86 19.88 11.00
N ALA A 45 -6.03 20.13 10.45
CA ALA A 45 -6.50 21.49 10.15
C ALA A 45 -6.78 22.31 11.42
N ASP A 46 -7.14 21.64 12.53
CA ASP A 46 -7.35 22.27 13.82
C ASP A 46 -6.00 22.55 14.51
N PRO A 47 -5.63 23.80 14.79
CA PRO A 47 -4.38 24.16 15.44
C PRO A 47 -4.24 23.55 16.83
N ALA A 48 -5.33 23.34 17.58
CA ALA A 48 -5.30 22.72 18.90
C ALA A 48 -4.93 21.25 18.82
N VAL A 49 -5.38 20.54 17.78
CA VAL A 49 -5.01 19.14 17.50
C VAL A 49 -3.59 19.07 16.94
N ALA A 50 -3.21 20.01 16.07
CA ALA A 50 -1.87 20.07 15.47
C ALA A 50 -0.77 20.33 16.53
N ALA A 51 -1.09 21.06 17.59
CA ALA A 51 -0.16 21.29 18.71
C ALA A 51 0.08 20.05 19.59
N GLY A 52 -0.78 19.03 19.48
CA GLY A 52 -0.64 17.77 20.20
C GLY A 52 0.47 16.90 19.61
N ARG A 53 1.14 16.14 20.46
CA ARG A 53 2.08 15.11 20.03
C ARG A 53 1.33 13.84 19.65
N ARG A 54 1.64 13.30 18.46
CA ARG A 54 1.12 12.00 18.01
C ARG A 54 2.28 11.16 17.48
N GLN A 55 2.33 9.94 17.91
CA GLN A 55 3.28 8.95 17.44
C GLN A 55 2.55 7.83 16.74
N SER A 56 3.11 7.33 15.65
CA SER A 56 2.63 6.13 14.96
C SER A 56 3.80 5.20 14.69
N MET A 57 3.52 3.91 14.67
CA MET A 57 4.52 2.87 14.41
C MET A 57 4.02 2.00 13.26
N PRO A 58 4.51 2.21 12.02
CA PRO A 58 4.19 1.32 10.92
C PRO A 58 4.96 0.00 11.05
N TYR A 59 4.29 -1.10 10.78
CA TYR A 59 4.87 -2.41 10.62
C TYR A 59 4.73 -2.85 9.17
N PHE A 60 5.84 -3.23 8.53
CA PHE A 60 5.86 -3.68 7.14
C PHE A 60 6.01 -5.19 7.07
N GLN A 61 4.94 -5.88 6.69
CA GLN A 61 4.99 -7.29 6.36
C GLN A 61 5.49 -7.45 4.93
N ASN A 62 6.74 -7.83 4.79
CA ASN A 62 7.39 -8.02 3.49
C ASN A 62 7.51 -9.49 3.13
N ALA A 63 7.47 -9.80 1.83
CA ALA A 63 7.88 -11.11 1.31
C ALA A 63 9.41 -11.28 1.43
N ASN A 64 9.87 -12.53 1.38
CA ASN A 64 11.30 -12.80 1.31
C ASN A 64 11.93 -12.11 0.10
N TRP A 65 13.18 -11.70 0.22
CA TRP A 65 13.89 -10.95 -0.83
C TRP A 65 13.82 -11.61 -2.21
N SER A 66 14.02 -12.92 -2.26
CA SER A 66 14.05 -13.71 -3.49
C SER A 66 12.68 -14.29 -3.88
N ALA A 67 11.61 -13.94 -3.17
CA ALA A 67 10.29 -14.44 -3.50
C ALA A 67 9.84 -13.86 -4.86
N GLU A 68 9.41 -14.73 -5.76
CA GLU A 68 8.78 -14.33 -7.00
C GLU A 68 7.32 -13.98 -6.74
N ILE A 69 6.93 -12.80 -7.18
CA ILE A 69 5.55 -12.30 -7.10
C ILE A 69 4.98 -12.31 -8.51
N SER A 70 4.15 -13.29 -8.77
CA SER A 70 3.41 -13.43 -10.02
C SER A 70 1.91 -13.51 -9.72
N CYS A 71 1.07 -13.21 -10.72
CA CYS A 71 -0.36 -13.24 -10.52
C CYS A 71 -0.83 -14.63 -10.08
N LEU A 72 -1.60 -14.69 -9.00
CA LEU A 72 -2.23 -15.92 -8.54
C LEU A 72 -3.27 -16.39 -9.57
N PRO A 73 -3.22 -17.67 -10.01
CA PRO A 73 -4.21 -18.20 -10.96
C PRO A 73 -5.66 -18.04 -10.48
N THR A 74 -5.88 -18.13 -9.17
CA THR A 74 -7.20 -17.94 -8.53
C THR A 74 -7.72 -16.50 -8.59
N CYS A 75 -6.87 -15.55 -8.95
CA CYS A 75 -7.23 -14.13 -9.14
C CYS A 75 -7.46 -13.76 -10.60
N LEU A 76 -7.44 -14.73 -11.50
CA LEU A 76 -7.73 -14.54 -12.93
C LEU A 76 -9.13 -15.07 -13.25
N GLU A 77 -9.93 -14.27 -13.93
CA GLU A 77 -11.16 -14.72 -14.56
C GLU A 77 -10.84 -15.54 -15.85
N PRO A 78 -11.76 -16.41 -16.31
CA PRO A 78 -11.58 -17.12 -17.58
C PRO A 78 -11.27 -16.16 -18.74
N GLY A 79 -10.13 -16.38 -19.41
CA GLY A 79 -9.66 -15.53 -20.50
C GLY A 79 -8.97 -14.23 -20.09
N GLU A 80 -8.92 -13.92 -18.78
CA GLU A 80 -8.17 -12.76 -18.26
C GLU A 80 -6.67 -13.05 -18.28
N LYS A 81 -5.88 -12.04 -18.63
CA LYS A 81 -4.42 -12.09 -18.59
C LYS A 81 -3.90 -11.35 -17.36
N PRO A 82 -2.75 -11.77 -16.80
CA PRO A 82 -2.08 -11.00 -15.75
C PRO A 82 -1.79 -9.57 -16.22
N ARG A 83 -2.10 -8.59 -15.35
CA ARG A 83 -1.83 -7.16 -15.60
C ARG A 83 -0.35 -6.82 -15.45
N TYR A 84 0.37 -7.62 -14.67
CA TYR A 84 1.75 -7.38 -14.29
C TYR A 84 2.63 -8.58 -14.63
N ALA A 85 3.83 -8.31 -15.12
CA ALA A 85 4.87 -9.32 -15.24
C ALA A 85 5.36 -9.75 -13.86
N PRO A 86 5.84 -11.01 -13.69
CA PRO A 86 6.46 -11.45 -12.46
C PRO A 86 7.64 -10.55 -12.06
N VAL A 87 7.78 -10.34 -10.75
CA VAL A 87 8.91 -9.59 -10.17
C VAL A 87 9.47 -10.33 -8.96
N LEU A 88 10.74 -10.12 -8.65
CA LEU A 88 11.30 -10.51 -7.37
C LEU A 88 11.01 -9.42 -6.33
N ALA A 89 10.56 -9.84 -5.15
CA ALA A 89 10.08 -8.92 -4.11
C ALA A 89 11.13 -7.88 -3.69
N GLY A 90 12.35 -8.30 -3.41
CA GLY A 90 13.43 -7.41 -2.97
C GLY A 90 13.82 -6.37 -4.01
N PRO A 91 14.21 -6.75 -5.24
CA PRO A 91 14.53 -5.81 -6.30
C PRO A 91 13.38 -4.85 -6.62
N HIS A 92 12.13 -5.33 -6.61
CA HIS A 92 10.96 -4.48 -6.82
C HIS A 92 10.82 -3.41 -5.73
N LEU A 93 10.97 -3.81 -4.45
CA LEU A 93 10.93 -2.90 -3.32
C LEU A 93 12.02 -1.83 -3.43
N MET A 94 13.25 -2.23 -3.75
CA MET A 94 14.37 -1.29 -3.92
C MET A 94 14.14 -0.30 -5.07
N ALA A 95 13.53 -0.76 -6.17
CA ALA A 95 13.18 0.12 -7.28
C ALA A 95 12.15 1.18 -6.86
N LYS A 96 11.20 0.82 -6.00
CA LYS A 96 10.21 1.76 -5.43
C LYS A 96 10.88 2.79 -4.53
N PHE A 97 11.76 2.37 -3.63
CA PHE A 97 12.51 3.29 -2.77
C PHE A 97 13.34 4.28 -3.57
N ARG A 98 14.06 3.84 -4.59
CA ARG A 98 14.86 4.73 -5.45
C ARG A 98 14.01 5.81 -6.11
N ARG A 99 12.78 5.48 -6.54
CA ARG A 99 11.86 6.46 -7.13
C ARG A 99 11.31 7.45 -6.10
N SER A 100 11.14 7.04 -4.85
CA SER A 100 10.61 7.90 -3.79
C SER A 100 11.65 8.87 -3.23
N VAL A 101 12.95 8.61 -3.42
CA VAL A 101 14.07 9.45 -2.94
C VAL A 101 14.71 10.29 -4.05
N THR A 102 14.21 10.23 -5.27
CA THR A 102 14.68 11.13 -6.35
C THR A 102 14.03 12.50 -6.14
N PHE A 103 14.82 13.43 -5.60
CA PHE A 103 14.49 14.84 -5.48
C PHE A 103 14.71 15.55 -6.83
#